data_fb5b49a0827ad13c0c73516664385410
#
_entry.id   fb5b49a0827ad13c0c73516664385410
#
_cell.length_a   1.000
_cell.length_b   1.000
_cell.length_c   1.000
_cell.angle_alpha   90.00
_cell.angle_beta   90.00
_cell.angle_gamma   90.00
#
_symmetry.space_group_name_H-M   'P 1'
#
loop_
_entity.id
_entity.type
_entity.pdbx_description
1 polymer ?
#
loop_
_entity_poly.entity_id
_entity_poly.type
_entity_poly.pdbx_seq_one_letter_code
_entity_poly.pdbx_strand_id
1 'polypeptide(L)'
;SAASDVYKRQGQDGGNDYYRGKCCYVKLLKKADLGEKPVHYIQFDGVNSSAEVWWNGEKIGSHDGGYSAFRVRIPEISDENILTVYADNSPNDTVYPQVADFTFYGGIYRDVTVIGVDESHFDLEFYGSSGIMITPKVSGLSAAVNITARVTNPQDCSVRFVVTDADKKLSLIHI
;
A
#
# COMPACT_ATOMS: atom_id res chain seq x y z
N SER A 1 -6.52 7.87 -18.70
CA SER A 1 -6.39 7.10 -17.44
C SER A 1 -7.30 5.88 -17.51
N ALA A 2 -6.89 4.76 -16.94
CA ALA A 2 -7.65 3.50 -16.98
C ALA A 2 -9.06 3.63 -16.36
N ALA A 3 -9.27 4.54 -15.43
CA ALA A 3 -10.58 4.82 -14.85
C ALA A 3 -11.59 5.34 -15.90
N SER A 4 -11.15 6.06 -16.93
CA SER A 4 -12.07 6.61 -17.95
C SER A 4 -12.67 5.54 -18.86
N ASP A 5 -12.02 4.41 -19.06
CA ASP A 5 -12.54 3.35 -19.94
C ASP A 5 -13.59 2.46 -19.24
N VAL A 6 -13.51 2.37 -17.91
CA VAL A 6 -14.54 1.70 -17.10
C VAL A 6 -15.83 2.53 -17.12
N TYR A 7 -15.73 3.86 -17.04
CA TYR A 7 -16.90 4.75 -17.09
C TYR A 7 -17.65 4.75 -18.42
N LYS A 8 -16.99 4.50 -19.55
CA LYS A 8 -17.64 4.52 -20.88
C LYS A 8 -18.59 3.35 -21.12
N ARG A 9 -18.56 2.33 -20.27
CA ARG A 9 -19.45 1.15 -20.37
C ARG A 9 -20.49 1.07 -19.27
N GLN A 10 -20.55 2.08 -18.39
CA GLN A 10 -21.55 2.17 -17.33
C GLN A 10 -22.77 2.92 -17.87
N GLY A 11 -23.82 2.18 -18.25
CA GLY A 11 -25.12 2.77 -18.54
C GLY A 11 -25.66 3.49 -17.30
N GLN A 12 -26.23 4.68 -17.51
CA GLN A 12 -26.86 5.43 -16.41
C GLN A 12 -28.28 4.95 -16.09
N ASP A 13 -28.77 3.97 -16.80
CA ASP A 13 -30.17 3.58 -16.84
C ASP A 13 -30.49 2.31 -16.06
N GLY A 14 -30.11 2.23 -14.82
CA GLY A 14 -30.62 1.14 -14.01
C GLY A 14 -29.65 0.06 -13.59
N GLY A 15 -28.37 0.35 -13.61
CA GLY A 15 -27.47 -0.27 -12.66
C GLY A 15 -26.86 -1.61 -13.04
N ASN A 16 -26.94 -2.04 -14.27
CA ASN A 16 -26.40 -3.37 -14.64
C ASN A 16 -25.21 -3.35 -15.61
N ASP A 17 -24.72 -2.19 -15.99
CA ASP A 17 -23.76 -2.07 -17.09
C ASP A 17 -22.32 -1.85 -16.65
N TYR A 18 -22.00 -1.89 -15.34
CA TYR A 18 -20.61 -1.81 -14.93
C TYR A 18 -19.92 -3.16 -15.01
N TYR A 19 -18.71 -3.14 -15.52
CA TYR A 19 -17.91 -4.34 -15.67
C TYR A 19 -17.46 -4.87 -14.30
N ARG A 20 -17.75 -6.16 -14.06
CA ARG A 20 -17.19 -6.94 -12.96
C ARG A 20 -16.28 -8.02 -13.54
N GLY A 21 -15.02 -7.98 -13.17
CA GLY A 21 -14.04 -8.94 -13.69
C GLY A 21 -12.62 -8.41 -13.61
N LYS A 22 -11.71 -9.16 -14.19
CA LYS A 22 -10.28 -8.91 -14.18
C LYS A 22 -9.89 -7.86 -15.23
N CYS A 23 -9.25 -6.78 -14.80
CA CYS A 23 -8.64 -5.77 -15.64
C CYS A 23 -7.12 -5.85 -15.56
N CYS A 24 -6.43 -5.56 -16.65
CA CYS A 24 -4.97 -5.55 -16.74
C CYS A 24 -4.48 -4.12 -16.96
N TYR A 25 -3.57 -3.66 -16.12
CA TYR A 25 -2.87 -2.39 -16.23
C TYR A 25 -1.41 -2.65 -16.52
N VAL A 26 -0.85 -1.97 -17.52
CA VAL A 26 0.56 -2.11 -17.88
C VAL A 26 1.21 -0.74 -17.91
N LYS A 27 2.37 -0.62 -17.25
CA LYS A 27 3.17 0.61 -17.20
C LYS A 27 4.63 0.28 -17.49
N LEU A 28 5.19 0.97 -18.48
CA LEU A 28 6.63 0.98 -18.72
C LEU A 28 7.28 2.00 -17.80
N LEU A 29 8.33 1.59 -17.09
CA LEU A 29 9.09 2.41 -16.15
C LEU A 29 10.58 2.32 -16.49
N LYS A 30 11.24 3.46 -16.61
CA LYS A 30 12.69 3.50 -16.77
C LYS A 30 13.36 3.55 -15.41
N LYS A 31 14.55 2.99 -15.30
CA LYS A 31 15.36 3.06 -14.07
C LYS A 31 15.52 4.49 -13.55
N ALA A 32 15.71 5.46 -14.44
CA ALA A 32 15.80 6.87 -14.09
C ALA A 32 14.55 7.44 -13.40
N ASP A 33 13.38 6.86 -13.63
CA ASP A 33 12.11 7.29 -13.03
C ASP A 33 11.95 6.79 -11.58
N LEU A 34 12.75 5.81 -11.17
CA LEU A 34 12.66 5.14 -9.87
C LEU A 34 13.54 5.79 -8.79
N GLY A 35 14.52 6.61 -9.20
CA GLY A 35 15.49 7.24 -8.30
C GLY A 35 16.68 6.35 -7.96
N GLU A 36 17.59 6.86 -7.11
CA GLU A 36 18.92 6.27 -6.86
C GLU A 36 18.99 5.39 -5.60
N LYS A 37 17.89 5.24 -4.87
CA LYS A 37 17.89 4.44 -3.64
C LYS A 37 18.10 2.95 -3.94
N PRO A 38 18.76 2.19 -3.04
CA PRO A 38 19.07 0.78 -3.29
C PRO A 38 17.85 -0.16 -3.19
N VAL A 39 16.82 0.22 -2.44
CA VAL A 39 15.61 -0.59 -2.24
C VAL A 39 14.38 0.20 -2.67
N HIS A 40 13.52 -0.44 -3.45
CA HIS A 40 12.31 0.19 -3.96
C HIS A 40 11.07 -0.64 -3.67
N TYR A 41 9.98 0.06 -3.41
CA TYR A 41 8.64 -0.49 -3.23
C TYR A 41 7.66 0.23 -4.16
N ILE A 42 6.61 -0.47 -4.57
CA ILE A 42 5.43 0.13 -5.17
C ILE A 42 4.33 0.11 -4.13
N GLN A 43 3.80 1.27 -3.79
CA GLN A 43 2.64 1.43 -2.92
C GLN A 43 1.40 1.65 -3.76
N PHE A 44 0.36 0.91 -3.44
CA PHE A 44 -1.00 1.09 -3.95
C PHE A 44 -1.87 1.57 -2.79
N ASP A 45 -2.50 2.73 -2.95
CA ASP A 45 -3.36 3.28 -1.90
C ASP A 45 -4.78 2.70 -1.92
N GLY A 46 -5.13 2.00 -3.00
CA GLY A 46 -6.38 1.26 -3.11
C GLY A 46 -6.58 0.63 -4.48
N VAL A 47 -6.83 -0.68 -4.47
CA VAL A 47 -7.17 -1.47 -5.66
C VAL A 47 -8.35 -2.36 -5.32
N ASN A 48 -9.48 -2.19 -5.98
CA ASN A 48 -10.67 -2.96 -5.67
C ASN A 48 -10.88 -4.09 -6.70
N SER A 49 -11.06 -5.31 -6.23
CA SER A 49 -11.08 -5.79 -4.84
C SER A 49 -9.88 -6.68 -4.53
N SER A 50 -9.37 -7.40 -5.51
CA SER A 50 -8.16 -8.23 -5.44
C SER A 50 -7.14 -7.75 -6.45
N ALA A 51 -5.86 -7.76 -6.08
CA ALA A 51 -4.77 -7.34 -6.93
C ALA A 51 -3.68 -8.39 -7.03
N GLU A 52 -3.12 -8.55 -8.23
CA GLU A 52 -1.86 -9.26 -8.47
C GLU A 52 -0.88 -8.30 -9.14
N VAL A 53 0.31 -8.20 -8.59
CA VAL A 53 1.36 -7.31 -9.07
C VAL A 53 2.50 -8.12 -9.66
N TRP A 54 2.88 -7.76 -10.87
CA TRP A 54 3.92 -8.43 -11.64
C TRP A 54 4.98 -7.42 -12.09
N TRP A 55 6.21 -7.82 -12.01
CA TRP A 55 7.36 -7.02 -12.43
C TRP A 55 8.21 -7.80 -13.43
N ASN A 56 8.38 -7.26 -14.62
CA ASN A 56 9.12 -7.91 -15.73
C ASN A 56 8.66 -9.35 -16.00
N GLY A 57 7.36 -9.63 -15.84
CA GLY A 57 6.76 -10.94 -16.07
C GLY A 57 6.80 -11.89 -14.87
N GLU A 58 7.38 -11.49 -13.74
CA GLU A 58 7.39 -12.25 -12.49
C GLU A 58 6.38 -11.68 -11.49
N LYS A 59 5.61 -12.55 -10.82
CA LYS A 59 4.68 -12.11 -9.77
C LYS A 59 5.44 -11.73 -8.51
N ILE A 60 5.33 -10.47 -8.11
CA ILE A 60 6.03 -9.91 -6.93
C ILE A 60 5.11 -9.70 -5.72
N GLY A 61 3.80 -9.79 -5.89
CA GLY A 61 2.86 -9.68 -4.77
C GLY A 61 1.40 -9.80 -5.16
N SER A 62 0.56 -9.87 -4.15
CA SER A 62 -0.90 -9.83 -4.27
C SER A 62 -1.52 -9.22 -3.03
N HIS A 63 -2.75 -8.72 -3.18
CA HIS A 63 -3.50 -8.13 -2.08
C HIS A 63 -5.00 -8.36 -2.28
N ASP A 64 -5.68 -8.71 -1.20
CA ASP A 64 -7.13 -8.78 -1.13
C ASP A 64 -7.64 -7.71 -0.17
N GLY A 65 -8.56 -6.86 -0.64
CA GLY A 65 -9.10 -5.76 0.13
C GLY A 65 -9.10 -4.44 -0.63
N GLY A 66 -10.28 -3.95 -0.97
CA GLY A 66 -10.43 -2.80 -1.87
C GLY A 66 -10.02 -1.45 -1.29
N TYR A 67 -9.90 -1.31 0.04
CA TYR A 67 -9.80 0.00 0.70
C TYR A 67 -8.49 0.22 1.46
N SER A 68 -7.72 -0.82 1.70
CA SER A 68 -6.44 -0.74 2.39
C SER A 68 -5.27 -0.51 1.43
N ALA A 69 -4.32 0.30 1.84
CA ALA A 69 -3.07 0.44 1.14
C ALA A 69 -2.19 -0.80 1.33
N PHE A 70 -1.45 -1.17 0.30
CA PHE A 70 -0.46 -2.23 0.37
C PHE A 70 0.80 -1.86 -0.41
N ARG A 71 1.89 -2.55 -0.13
CA ARG A 71 3.18 -2.36 -0.79
C ARG A 71 3.74 -3.68 -1.26
N VAL A 72 4.46 -3.61 -2.36
CA VAL A 72 5.24 -4.74 -2.89
C VAL A 72 6.67 -4.27 -3.13
N ARG A 73 7.64 -5.09 -2.75
CA ARG A 73 9.04 -4.81 -2.99
C ARG A 73 9.39 -5.11 -4.45
N ILE A 74 10.15 -4.23 -5.10
CA ILE A 74 10.74 -4.46 -6.42
C ILE A 74 12.01 -5.31 -6.23
N PRO A 75 12.10 -6.49 -6.85
CA PRO A 75 13.24 -7.38 -6.61
C PRO A 75 14.50 -6.92 -7.34
N GLU A 76 14.39 -6.55 -8.61
CA GLU A 76 15.50 -6.14 -9.45
C GLU A 76 15.05 -5.07 -10.45
N ILE A 77 15.91 -4.11 -10.72
CA ILE A 77 15.63 -2.98 -11.62
C ILE A 77 16.58 -3.02 -12.81
N SER A 78 16.02 -3.20 -14.00
CA SER A 78 16.68 -3.06 -15.29
C SER A 78 16.55 -1.63 -15.82
N ASP A 79 17.20 -1.30 -16.92
CA ASP A 79 17.09 0.03 -17.54
C ASP A 79 15.67 0.36 -17.97
N GLU A 80 14.94 -0.64 -18.46
CA GLU A 80 13.49 -0.58 -18.75
C GLU A 80 12.78 -1.72 -18.02
N ASN A 81 11.65 -1.41 -17.40
CA ASN A 81 10.88 -2.36 -16.59
C ASN A 81 9.41 -2.27 -16.94
N ILE A 82 8.73 -3.39 -16.84
CA ILE A 82 7.28 -3.51 -17.07
C ILE A 82 6.60 -3.85 -15.77
N LEU A 83 5.81 -2.91 -15.25
CA LEU A 83 4.86 -3.17 -14.18
C LEU A 83 3.54 -3.62 -14.79
N THR A 84 3.07 -4.79 -14.41
CA THR A 84 1.73 -5.29 -14.78
C THR A 84 0.92 -5.51 -13.51
N VAL A 85 -0.28 -4.97 -13.47
CA VAL A 85 -1.21 -5.13 -12.35
C VAL A 85 -2.52 -5.69 -12.87
N TYR A 86 -2.92 -6.81 -12.32
CA TYR A 86 -4.26 -7.34 -12.49
C TYR A 86 -5.11 -6.91 -11.31
N ALA A 87 -6.20 -6.21 -11.58
CA ALA A 87 -7.21 -5.86 -10.59
C ALA A 87 -8.51 -6.59 -10.93
N ASP A 88 -9.07 -7.28 -9.96
CA ASP A 88 -10.27 -8.11 -10.16
C ASP A 88 -11.34 -7.73 -9.12
N ASN A 89 -12.51 -7.31 -9.59
CA ASN A 89 -13.67 -7.03 -8.78
C ASN A 89 -14.82 -8.02 -8.99
N SER A 90 -14.49 -9.21 -9.51
CA SER A 90 -15.46 -10.33 -9.56
C SER A 90 -15.95 -10.67 -8.18
N PRO A 91 -17.16 -11.23 -8.03
CA PRO A 91 -17.64 -11.78 -6.77
C PRO A 91 -16.65 -12.81 -6.21
N ASN A 92 -16.28 -12.67 -4.94
CA ASN A 92 -15.41 -13.60 -4.23
C ASN A 92 -15.83 -13.67 -2.75
N ASP A 93 -15.35 -14.68 -2.04
CA ASP A 93 -15.72 -14.93 -0.64
C ASP A 93 -14.75 -14.33 0.37
N THR A 94 -13.70 -13.64 -0.08
CA THR A 94 -12.62 -13.14 0.77
C THR A 94 -12.67 -11.63 0.99
N VAL A 95 -13.33 -10.88 0.10
CA VAL A 95 -13.39 -9.42 0.15
C VAL A 95 -14.81 -8.93 0.36
N TYR A 96 -15.04 -8.21 1.44
CA TYR A 96 -16.33 -7.59 1.78
C TYR A 96 -16.19 -6.08 2.03
N PRO A 97 -17.27 -5.30 1.81
CA PRO A 97 -18.55 -5.64 1.20
C PRO A 97 -18.46 -5.72 -0.33
N GLN A 98 -19.37 -6.48 -0.95
CA GLN A 98 -19.48 -6.59 -2.42
C GLN A 98 -20.83 -6.10 -2.97
N VAL A 99 -21.79 -5.89 -2.09
CA VAL A 99 -23.15 -5.42 -2.40
C VAL A 99 -23.59 -4.41 -1.35
N ALA A 100 -24.03 -3.25 -1.80
CA ALA A 100 -24.66 -2.21 -0.99
C ALA A 100 -25.58 -1.37 -1.90
N ASP A 101 -26.16 -0.32 -1.35
CA ASP A 101 -26.97 0.67 -2.06
C ASP A 101 -26.15 1.68 -2.90
N PHE A 102 -24.85 1.43 -3.05
CA PHE A 102 -23.95 2.19 -3.90
C PHE A 102 -23.06 1.26 -4.72
N THR A 103 -22.47 1.78 -5.80
CA THR A 103 -21.63 1.01 -6.72
C THR A 103 -20.22 0.80 -6.16
N PHE A 104 -19.76 -0.45 -6.16
CA PHE A 104 -18.38 -0.82 -5.86
C PHE A 104 -17.56 -0.80 -7.15
N TYR A 105 -16.86 0.30 -7.40
CA TYR A 105 -16.01 0.42 -8.57
C TYR A 105 -14.77 -0.45 -8.42
N GLY A 106 -14.44 -1.19 -9.50
CA GLY A 106 -13.22 -2.00 -9.58
C GLY A 106 -12.01 -1.22 -10.06
N GLY A 107 -10.85 -1.86 -10.00
CA GLY A 107 -9.61 -1.35 -10.56
C GLY A 107 -8.77 -0.52 -9.58
N ILE A 108 -7.74 0.13 -10.13
CA ILE A 108 -6.86 1.05 -9.40
C ILE A 108 -7.55 2.41 -9.33
N TYR A 109 -8.11 2.76 -8.19
CA TYR A 109 -8.91 3.99 -8.02
C TYR A 109 -8.26 5.04 -7.12
N ARG A 110 -7.08 4.73 -6.55
CA ARG A 110 -6.23 5.64 -5.77
C ARG A 110 -4.81 5.65 -6.34
N ASP A 111 -3.95 6.45 -5.73
CA ASP A 111 -2.59 6.66 -6.20
C ASP A 111 -1.73 5.39 -6.14
N VAL A 112 -0.79 5.33 -7.08
CA VAL A 112 0.28 4.35 -7.12
C VAL A 112 1.61 5.09 -7.08
N THR A 113 2.40 4.84 -6.04
CA THR A 113 3.63 5.58 -5.75
C THR A 113 4.82 4.64 -5.68
N VAL A 114 5.96 5.05 -6.25
CA VAL A 114 7.24 4.39 -6.03
C VAL A 114 7.92 5.01 -4.82
N ILE A 115 8.37 4.17 -3.89
CA ILE A 115 9.07 4.56 -2.67
C ILE A 115 10.48 3.99 -2.74
N GLY A 116 11.49 4.87 -2.73
CA GLY A 116 12.90 4.47 -2.62
C GLY A 116 13.41 4.67 -1.20
N VAL A 117 14.07 3.66 -0.64
CA VAL A 117 14.63 3.67 0.72
C VAL A 117 16.05 3.12 0.76
N ASP A 118 16.75 3.39 1.86
CA ASP A 118 18.08 2.82 2.11
C ASP A 118 17.97 1.33 2.49
N GLU A 119 19.09 0.61 2.49
CA GLU A 119 19.13 -0.81 2.88
C GLU A 119 18.55 -1.04 4.28
N SER A 120 18.94 -0.19 5.25
CA SER A 120 18.37 -0.19 6.59
C SER A 120 17.21 0.81 6.67
N HIS A 121 16.01 0.32 6.82
CA HIS A 121 14.80 1.15 6.87
C HIS A 121 13.72 0.51 7.75
N PHE A 122 12.70 1.28 8.12
CA PHE A 122 11.52 0.72 8.78
C PHE A 122 10.78 -0.22 7.82
N ASP A 123 10.28 -1.34 8.36
CA ASP A 123 9.61 -2.38 7.58
C ASP A 123 8.33 -1.82 6.91
N LEU A 124 8.40 -1.65 5.61
CA LEU A 124 7.31 -1.11 4.79
C LEU A 124 6.30 -2.18 4.33
N GLU A 125 6.62 -3.46 4.50
CA GLU A 125 5.73 -4.57 4.10
C GLU A 125 4.77 -4.98 5.22
N PHE A 126 5.01 -4.52 6.46
CA PHE A 126 4.17 -4.84 7.60
C PHE A 126 2.79 -4.18 7.48
N TYR A 127 1.83 -4.89 6.90
CA TYR A 127 0.44 -4.46 6.67
C TYR A 127 0.31 -3.10 5.96
N GLY A 128 1.23 -2.74 5.06
CA GLY A 128 1.23 -1.42 4.42
C GLY A 128 1.42 -0.24 5.38
N SER A 129 1.86 -0.49 6.60
CA SER A 129 2.08 0.51 7.65
C SER A 129 3.48 1.14 7.54
N SER A 130 3.82 2.01 8.48
CA SER A 130 5.17 2.58 8.62
C SER A 130 6.17 1.64 9.33
N GLY A 131 5.77 0.41 9.68
CA GLY A 131 6.58 -0.49 10.50
C GLY A 131 6.67 -0.09 11.98
N ILE A 132 5.91 0.93 12.40
CA ILE A 132 5.90 1.44 13.78
C ILE A 132 4.50 1.26 14.36
N MET A 133 4.43 0.61 15.53
CA MET A 133 3.19 0.44 16.29
C MET A 133 3.31 1.17 17.63
N ILE A 134 2.30 1.96 17.95
CA ILE A 134 2.22 2.71 19.20
C ILE A 134 0.92 2.32 19.89
N THR A 135 1.04 1.75 21.09
CA THR A 135 -0.12 1.29 21.88
C THR A 135 -0.11 1.97 23.24
N PRO A 136 -0.88 3.03 23.44
CA PRO A 136 -1.00 3.67 24.74
C PRO A 136 -2.00 2.90 25.63
N LYS A 137 -1.68 2.79 26.92
CA LYS A 137 -2.58 2.33 27.98
C LYS A 137 -2.70 3.42 29.03
N VAL A 138 -3.84 4.10 29.03
CA VAL A 138 -4.11 5.23 29.94
C VAL A 138 -4.73 4.72 31.25
N SER A 139 -4.24 5.23 32.39
CA SER A 139 -4.77 4.97 33.73
C SER A 139 -4.74 6.25 34.56
N GLY A 140 -5.92 6.85 34.78
CA GLY A 140 -6.03 8.14 35.45
C GLY A 140 -5.24 9.25 34.75
N LEU A 141 -4.28 9.84 35.44
CA LEU A 141 -3.40 10.90 34.92
C LEU A 141 -2.07 10.40 34.36
N SER A 142 -1.91 9.09 34.25
CA SER A 142 -0.70 8.45 33.71
C SER A 142 -1.01 7.58 32.50
N ALA A 143 -0.02 7.35 31.65
CA ALA A 143 -0.11 6.44 30.54
C ALA A 143 1.17 5.61 30.40
N ALA A 144 1.00 4.32 30.13
CA ALA A 144 2.08 3.47 29.63
C ALA A 144 1.98 3.42 28.10
N VAL A 145 3.07 3.69 27.41
CA VAL A 145 3.11 3.66 25.93
C VAL A 145 4.06 2.56 25.50
N ASN A 146 3.51 1.56 24.81
CA ASN A 146 4.33 0.54 24.15
C ASN A 146 4.60 1.02 22.72
N ILE A 147 5.89 1.08 22.34
CA ILE A 147 6.32 1.43 20.98
C ILE A 147 7.14 0.28 20.43
N THR A 148 6.69 -0.27 19.31
CA THR A 148 7.41 -1.31 18.58
C THR A 148 7.78 -0.79 17.20
N ALA A 149 9.07 -0.82 16.86
CA ALA A 149 9.56 -0.50 15.52
C ALA A 149 10.13 -1.78 14.89
N ARG A 150 9.72 -2.04 13.67
CA ARG A 150 10.26 -3.12 12.83
C ARG A 150 11.25 -2.51 11.85
N VAL A 151 12.44 -3.04 11.79
CA VAL A 151 13.51 -2.54 10.91
C VAL A 151 13.95 -3.68 10.00
N THR A 152 13.96 -3.40 8.71
CA THR A 152 14.54 -4.28 7.69
C THR A 152 16.04 -4.04 7.62
N ASN A 153 16.81 -5.12 7.54
CA ASN A 153 18.28 -5.10 7.46
C ASN A 153 18.93 -4.16 8.51
N PRO A 154 18.79 -4.43 9.83
CA PRO A 154 19.16 -3.52 10.90
C PRO A 154 20.68 -3.50 11.21
N GLN A 155 21.55 -3.54 10.19
CA GLN A 155 23.00 -3.51 10.38
C GLN A 155 23.45 -2.11 10.78
N ASP A 156 24.23 -2.02 11.86
CA ASP A 156 24.86 -0.80 12.35
C ASP A 156 23.91 0.40 12.55
N CYS A 157 22.65 0.14 12.84
CA CYS A 157 21.66 1.17 13.09
C CYS A 157 21.13 1.15 14.52
N SER A 158 20.67 2.29 15.01
CA SER A 158 19.94 2.43 16.26
C SER A 158 18.60 3.09 16.03
N VAL A 159 17.58 2.69 16.81
CA VAL A 159 16.26 3.33 16.77
C VAL A 159 16.11 4.16 18.04
N ARG A 160 15.82 5.45 17.85
CA ARG A 160 15.57 6.37 18.95
C ARG A 160 14.09 6.73 18.99
N PHE A 161 13.45 6.52 20.12
CA PHE A 161 12.10 6.97 20.39
C PHE A 161 12.15 8.28 21.20
N VAL A 162 11.36 9.26 20.79
CA VAL A 162 11.24 10.56 21.48
C VAL A 162 9.77 10.83 21.68
N VAL A 163 9.38 11.02 22.95
CA VAL A 163 8.00 11.39 23.30
C VAL A 163 8.00 12.82 23.80
N THR A 164 7.18 13.65 23.18
CA THR A 164 7.04 15.06 23.53
C THR A 164 5.59 15.40 23.86
N ASP A 165 5.39 16.44 24.68
CA ASP A 165 4.07 17.05 24.88
C ASP A 165 3.65 17.93 23.68
N ALA A 166 2.50 18.60 23.80
CA ALA A 166 1.98 19.49 22.77
C ALA A 166 2.90 20.71 22.51
N ASP A 167 3.69 21.13 23.49
CA ASP A 167 4.66 22.23 23.40
C ASP A 167 6.03 21.77 22.87
N LYS A 168 6.14 20.50 22.41
CA LYS A 168 7.37 19.84 21.93
C LYS A 168 8.46 19.71 23.01
N LYS A 169 8.10 19.80 24.28
CA LYS A 169 9.01 19.50 25.38
C LYS A 169 9.07 17.98 25.59
N LEU A 170 10.27 17.50 25.94
CA LEU A 170 10.47 16.09 26.30
C LEU A 170 9.57 15.71 27.47
N SER A 171 8.78 14.63 27.28
CA SER A 171 8.05 14.04 28.39
C SER A 171 9.00 13.31 29.33
N LEU A 172 8.68 13.29 30.64
CA LEU A 172 9.36 12.41 31.59
C LEU A 172 9.07 10.96 31.24
N ILE A 173 10.10 10.25 30.77
CA ILE A 173 9.99 8.85 30.35
C ILE A 173 10.85 7.99 31.27
N HIS A 174 10.22 7.02 31.91
CA HIS A 174 10.91 5.84 32.43
C HIS A 174 10.88 4.73 31.37
N ILE A 175 12.03 4.44 30.79
CA ILE A 175 12.20 3.34 29.84
C ILE A 175 12.67 2.11 30.62
#